data_c16c4ec2a5ed444c6424fe9c89937669
#
_entry.id   c16c4ec2a5ed444c6424fe9c89937669
#
_cell.length_a   1.000
_cell.length_b   1.000
_cell.length_c   1.000
_cell.angle_alpha   90.00
_cell.angle_beta   90.00
_cell.angle_gamma   90.00
#
_symmetry.space_group_name_H-M   'P 1'
#
loop_
_entity.id
_entity.type
_entity.pdbx_description
1 polymer ?
#
loop_
_entity_poly.entity_id
_entity_poly.type
_entity_poly.pdbx_seq_one_letter_code
_entity_poly.pdbx_strand_id
1 'polypeptide(L)'
;MRKLGISIYPEKTTEEKLINYIDKAYSAGFSRIFSCLLSSAQNKGIEDKEIILKKFKKINHYAKEKGFEIILDVNPKVFKDLGISYDDLAFFKEMGADGIRLDVGFTGLQESIMTFNRENLKIEINMSNDTHYIDTIMDYCPNKNNLIGCHNFYPHIYTGLGLEFFRKCTENFTKYGLRTAAFITSQAKNSFGPWPVSQGLPTLEMHRNLPLIVQFKHFVALE
;
A
#
# COMPACT_ATOMS: atom_id res chain seq x y z
N MET A 1 -5.55 17.60 -2.08
CA MET A 1 -6.78 16.95 -1.57
C MET A 1 -6.40 15.60 -0.98
N ARG A 2 -6.88 15.27 0.23
CA ARG A 2 -6.67 13.95 0.86
C ARG A 2 -7.45 12.89 0.08
N LYS A 3 -6.86 11.70 -0.08
CA LYS A 3 -7.54 10.56 -0.70
C LYS A 3 -7.96 9.57 0.37
N LEU A 4 -9.18 9.08 0.30
CA LEU A 4 -9.63 7.94 1.08
C LEU A 4 -9.40 6.67 0.27
N GLY A 5 -8.82 5.66 0.91
CA GLY A 5 -8.54 4.39 0.28
C GLY A 5 -9.21 3.22 0.98
N ILE A 6 -9.39 2.15 0.23
CA ILE A 6 -9.75 0.82 0.74
C ILE A 6 -8.62 -0.16 0.47
N SER A 7 -8.54 -1.22 1.26
CA SER A 7 -7.69 -2.37 0.96
C SER A 7 -8.52 -3.49 0.36
N ILE A 8 -8.01 -4.12 -0.70
CA ILE A 8 -8.62 -5.31 -1.31
C ILE A 8 -7.60 -6.44 -1.37
N TYR A 9 -8.09 -7.67 -1.31
CA TYR A 9 -7.26 -8.87 -1.33
C TYR A 9 -7.88 -9.91 -2.28
N PRO A 10 -7.58 -9.81 -3.59
CA PRO A 10 -8.19 -10.68 -4.62
C PRO A 10 -8.03 -12.17 -4.36
N GLU A 11 -6.97 -12.56 -3.67
CA GLU A 11 -6.71 -13.96 -3.31
C GLU A 11 -7.65 -14.52 -2.24
N LYS A 12 -8.30 -13.64 -1.45
CA LYS A 12 -9.08 -14.03 -0.26
C LYS A 12 -10.59 -14.08 -0.49
N THR A 13 -11.09 -13.61 -1.63
CA THR A 13 -12.53 -13.49 -1.88
C THR A 13 -12.88 -13.65 -3.35
N THR A 14 -14.17 -13.76 -3.69
CA THR A 14 -14.63 -13.89 -5.07
C THR A 14 -14.59 -12.56 -5.83
N GLU A 15 -14.54 -12.62 -7.17
CA GLU A 15 -14.58 -11.42 -8.03
C GLU A 15 -15.87 -10.61 -7.79
N GLU A 16 -17.01 -11.27 -7.69
CA GLU A 16 -18.31 -10.62 -7.46
C GLU A 16 -18.31 -9.78 -6.17
N LYS A 17 -17.77 -10.34 -5.08
CA LYS A 17 -17.66 -9.62 -3.80
C LYS A 17 -16.71 -8.43 -3.89
N LEU A 18 -15.62 -8.55 -4.64
CA LEU A 18 -14.67 -7.44 -4.88
C LEU A 18 -15.34 -6.33 -5.68
N ILE A 19 -16.00 -6.66 -6.78
CA ILE A 19 -16.71 -5.68 -7.61
C ILE A 19 -17.74 -4.92 -6.76
N ASN A 20 -18.58 -5.64 -6.01
CA ASN A 20 -19.57 -5.00 -5.13
C ASN A 20 -18.91 -4.10 -4.07
N TYR A 21 -17.77 -4.51 -3.50
CA TYR A 21 -17.06 -3.70 -2.52
C TYR A 21 -16.46 -2.44 -3.15
N ILE A 22 -15.86 -2.56 -4.34
CA ILE A 22 -15.32 -1.41 -5.11
C ILE A 22 -16.45 -0.43 -5.46
N ASP A 23 -17.61 -0.92 -5.92
CA ASP A 23 -18.77 -0.09 -6.25
C ASP A 23 -19.29 0.70 -5.05
N LYS A 24 -19.41 0.05 -3.90
CA LYS A 24 -19.80 0.72 -2.65
C LYS A 24 -18.78 1.77 -2.22
N ALA A 25 -17.49 1.45 -2.33
CA ALA A 25 -16.42 2.40 -2.01
C ALA A 25 -16.45 3.61 -2.96
N TYR A 26 -16.62 3.38 -4.26
CA TYR A 26 -16.77 4.44 -5.25
C TYR A 26 -17.95 5.36 -4.92
N SER A 27 -19.11 4.79 -4.65
CA SER A 27 -20.32 5.53 -4.29
C SER A 27 -20.16 6.35 -2.99
N ALA A 28 -19.27 5.90 -2.09
CA ALA A 28 -18.92 6.60 -0.85
C ALA A 28 -17.78 7.63 -1.01
N GLY A 29 -17.29 7.86 -2.24
CA GLY A 29 -16.24 8.84 -2.52
C GLY A 29 -14.81 8.39 -2.27
N PHE A 30 -14.58 7.08 -2.09
CA PHE A 30 -13.21 6.55 -2.04
C PHE A 30 -12.57 6.57 -3.42
N SER A 31 -11.27 6.83 -3.47
CA SER A 31 -10.54 7.03 -4.73
C SER A 31 -9.18 6.35 -4.78
N ARG A 32 -8.84 5.54 -3.77
CA ARG A 32 -7.58 4.80 -3.72
C ARG A 32 -7.79 3.36 -3.29
N ILE A 33 -7.04 2.45 -3.89
CA ILE A 33 -7.00 1.03 -3.54
C ILE A 33 -5.57 0.65 -3.19
N PHE A 34 -5.43 -0.05 -2.07
CA PHE A 34 -4.22 -0.75 -1.68
C PHE A 34 -4.44 -2.26 -1.79
N SER A 35 -3.47 -3.00 -2.31
CA SER A 35 -3.54 -4.46 -2.40
C SER A 35 -2.16 -5.10 -2.34
N CYS A 36 -1.99 -6.19 -1.59
CA CYS A 36 -0.73 -6.92 -1.51
C CYS A 36 -0.63 -7.93 -2.66
N LEU A 37 0.32 -7.73 -3.57
CA LEU A 37 0.53 -8.63 -4.70
C LEU A 37 1.31 -9.87 -4.26
N LEU A 38 0.72 -11.04 -4.47
CA LEU A 38 1.33 -12.35 -4.18
C LEU A 38 1.79 -12.57 -2.72
N SER A 39 1.21 -11.83 -1.77
CA SER A 39 1.57 -12.01 -0.35
C SER A 39 1.25 -13.42 0.17
N SER A 40 0.19 -14.05 -0.34
CA SER A 40 -0.24 -15.40 0.04
C SER A 40 0.14 -16.49 -0.98
N ALA A 41 0.66 -16.12 -2.16
CA ALA A 41 1.02 -17.04 -3.23
C ALA A 41 2.45 -17.61 -3.10
N GLN A 42 3.19 -17.24 -2.05
CA GLN A 42 4.60 -17.64 -1.89
C GLN A 42 4.83 -19.16 -1.85
N ASN A 43 3.79 -19.95 -1.51
CA ASN A 43 3.85 -21.41 -1.43
C ASN A 43 2.96 -22.11 -2.47
N LYS A 44 2.48 -21.41 -3.50
CA LYS A 44 1.60 -21.96 -4.52
C LYS A 44 2.38 -22.33 -5.78
N GLY A 45 1.83 -23.30 -6.55
CA GLY A 45 2.38 -23.71 -7.83
C GLY A 45 2.34 -22.59 -8.89
N ILE A 46 3.01 -22.80 -10.03
CA ILE A 46 3.11 -21.82 -11.14
C ILE A 46 1.70 -21.51 -11.71
N GLU A 47 0.87 -22.52 -11.94
CA GLU A 47 -0.48 -22.37 -12.47
C GLU A 47 -1.38 -21.53 -11.54
N ASP A 48 -1.27 -21.74 -10.23
CA ASP A 48 -2.00 -20.94 -9.25
C ASP A 48 -1.58 -19.46 -9.27
N LYS A 49 -0.29 -19.18 -9.50
CA LYS A 49 0.22 -17.80 -9.61
C LYS A 49 -0.37 -17.07 -10.82
N GLU A 50 -0.43 -17.73 -11.98
CA GLU A 50 -1.01 -17.14 -13.19
C GLU A 50 -2.49 -16.81 -13.02
N ILE A 51 -3.26 -17.72 -12.41
CA ILE A 51 -4.69 -17.52 -12.13
C ILE A 51 -4.87 -16.30 -11.21
N ILE A 52 -4.04 -16.20 -10.17
CA ILE A 52 -4.05 -15.08 -9.23
C ILE A 52 -3.72 -13.77 -9.94
N LEU A 53 -2.66 -13.72 -10.75
CA LEU A 53 -2.27 -12.53 -11.50
C LEU A 53 -3.35 -12.08 -12.48
N LYS A 54 -4.01 -13.01 -13.20
CA LYS A 54 -5.14 -12.70 -14.07
C LYS A 54 -6.30 -12.06 -13.30
N LYS A 55 -6.59 -12.57 -12.10
CA LYS A 55 -7.62 -12.00 -11.23
C LYS A 55 -7.26 -10.62 -10.74
N PHE A 56 -6.01 -10.40 -10.28
CA PHE A 56 -5.53 -9.06 -9.92
C PHE A 56 -5.67 -8.08 -11.08
N LYS A 57 -5.18 -8.45 -12.26
CA LYS A 57 -5.26 -7.62 -13.47
C LYS A 57 -6.70 -7.23 -13.76
N LYS A 58 -7.62 -8.19 -13.79
CA LYS A 58 -9.05 -7.94 -14.05
C LYS A 58 -9.68 -6.97 -13.04
N ILE A 59 -9.48 -7.20 -11.75
CA ILE A 59 -10.05 -6.37 -10.69
C ILE A 59 -9.44 -4.97 -10.66
N ASN A 60 -8.14 -4.86 -10.87
CA ASN A 60 -7.46 -3.56 -10.93
C ASN A 60 -7.95 -2.73 -12.13
N HIS A 61 -8.09 -3.32 -13.31
CA HIS A 61 -8.62 -2.60 -14.48
C HIS A 61 -10.06 -2.14 -14.24
N TYR A 62 -10.92 -3.00 -13.67
CA TYR A 62 -12.27 -2.59 -13.28
C TYR A 62 -12.27 -1.39 -12.32
N ALA A 63 -11.42 -1.40 -11.31
CA ALA A 63 -11.32 -0.27 -10.38
C ALA A 63 -10.76 1.00 -11.04
N LYS A 64 -9.83 0.87 -12.00
CA LYS A 64 -9.32 2.00 -12.77
C LYS A 64 -10.38 2.67 -13.64
N GLU A 65 -11.24 1.90 -14.28
CA GLU A 65 -12.36 2.43 -15.07
C GLU A 65 -13.30 3.30 -14.21
N LYS A 66 -13.37 3.03 -12.90
CA LYS A 66 -14.08 3.86 -11.93
C LYS A 66 -13.27 5.03 -11.37
N GLY A 67 -12.01 5.18 -11.77
CA GLY A 67 -11.15 6.29 -11.36
C GLY A 67 -10.35 6.07 -10.07
N PHE A 68 -10.24 4.84 -9.59
CA PHE A 68 -9.36 4.54 -8.44
C PHE A 68 -7.88 4.61 -8.82
N GLU A 69 -7.07 5.20 -7.92
CA GLU A 69 -5.61 5.04 -7.90
C GLU A 69 -5.25 3.72 -7.22
N ILE A 70 -4.46 2.89 -7.87
CA ILE A 70 -4.14 1.54 -7.41
C ILE A 70 -2.68 1.45 -7.01
N ILE A 71 -2.44 1.06 -5.76
CA ILE A 71 -1.10 0.80 -5.21
C ILE A 71 -0.97 -0.67 -4.89
N LEU A 72 0.03 -1.31 -5.48
CA LEU A 72 0.37 -2.71 -5.22
C LEU A 72 1.54 -2.79 -4.23
N ASP A 73 1.30 -3.44 -3.11
CA ASP A 73 2.32 -3.73 -2.11
C ASP A 73 3.17 -4.91 -2.57
N VAL A 74 4.46 -4.70 -2.65
CA VAL A 74 5.45 -5.64 -3.18
C VAL A 74 6.72 -5.64 -2.33
N ASN A 75 7.58 -6.60 -2.56
CA ASN A 75 8.89 -6.69 -1.92
C ASN A 75 9.95 -7.18 -2.92
N PRO A 76 11.24 -7.11 -2.61
CA PRO A 76 12.31 -7.57 -3.51
C PRO A 76 12.18 -9.02 -3.98
N LYS A 77 11.52 -9.88 -3.18
CA LYS A 77 11.25 -11.26 -3.58
C LYS A 77 10.26 -11.34 -4.74
N VAL A 78 9.23 -10.50 -4.76
CA VAL A 78 8.27 -10.44 -5.88
C VAL A 78 8.99 -10.06 -7.18
N PHE A 79 9.91 -9.08 -7.12
CA PHE A 79 10.74 -8.70 -8.27
C PHE A 79 11.54 -9.90 -8.79
N LYS A 80 12.22 -10.61 -7.89
CA LYS A 80 13.02 -11.80 -8.24
C LYS A 80 12.15 -12.93 -8.80
N ASP A 81 11.03 -13.25 -8.15
CA ASP A 81 10.16 -14.37 -8.51
C ASP A 81 9.44 -14.17 -9.85
N LEU A 82 9.25 -12.92 -10.26
CA LEU A 82 8.61 -12.53 -11.53
C LEU A 82 9.62 -12.04 -12.58
N GLY A 83 10.93 -12.03 -12.27
CA GLY A 83 11.97 -11.57 -13.19
C GLY A 83 11.87 -10.09 -13.54
N ILE A 84 11.35 -9.25 -12.62
CA ILE A 84 11.16 -7.82 -12.82
C ILE A 84 12.43 -7.09 -12.40
N SER A 85 12.89 -6.15 -13.23
CA SER A 85 13.98 -5.24 -12.89
C SER A 85 13.46 -3.94 -12.27
N TYR A 86 14.25 -3.31 -11.41
CA TYR A 86 13.90 -2.01 -10.80
C TYR A 86 13.95 -0.83 -11.80
N ASP A 87 14.57 -1.01 -12.96
CA ASP A 87 14.62 -0.03 -14.04
C ASP A 87 13.53 -0.23 -15.11
N ASP A 88 12.76 -1.34 -15.02
CA ASP A 88 11.61 -1.63 -15.88
C ASP A 88 10.41 -2.08 -15.05
N LEU A 89 9.45 -1.20 -14.85
CA LEU A 89 8.25 -1.44 -14.05
C LEU A 89 7.00 -1.70 -14.91
N ALA A 90 7.15 -1.97 -16.21
CA ALA A 90 6.03 -2.16 -17.15
C ALA A 90 5.06 -3.25 -16.67
N PHE A 91 5.56 -4.33 -16.06
CA PHE A 91 4.73 -5.37 -15.47
C PHE A 91 3.66 -4.81 -14.53
N PHE A 92 4.02 -3.92 -13.60
CA PHE A 92 3.06 -3.36 -12.66
C PHE A 92 2.04 -2.45 -13.36
N LYS A 93 2.46 -1.74 -14.40
CA LYS A 93 1.56 -0.95 -15.23
C LYS A 93 0.53 -1.83 -15.94
N GLU A 94 0.96 -2.96 -16.50
CA GLU A 94 0.05 -3.95 -17.12
C GLU A 94 -0.92 -4.57 -16.11
N MET A 95 -0.50 -4.72 -14.86
CA MET A 95 -1.36 -5.14 -13.75
C MET A 95 -2.38 -4.08 -13.34
N GLY A 96 -2.39 -2.91 -13.98
CA GLY A 96 -3.31 -1.80 -13.68
C GLY A 96 -2.87 -0.92 -12.53
N ALA A 97 -1.63 -1.00 -12.06
CA ALA A 97 -1.14 -0.17 -10.98
C ALA A 97 -0.90 1.28 -11.40
N ASP A 98 -1.07 2.20 -10.46
CA ASP A 98 -0.62 3.60 -10.52
C ASP A 98 0.60 3.84 -9.63
N GLY A 99 0.95 2.85 -8.81
CA GLY A 99 2.16 2.83 -8.02
C GLY A 99 2.40 1.48 -7.38
N ILE A 100 3.60 1.33 -6.85
CA ILE A 100 4.00 0.18 -6.04
C ILE A 100 4.44 0.67 -4.66
N ARG A 101 4.12 -0.09 -3.64
CA ARG A 101 4.65 0.11 -2.29
C ARG A 101 5.71 -0.93 -2.00
N LEU A 102 6.86 -0.47 -1.57
CA LEU A 102 7.97 -1.32 -1.15
C LEU A 102 7.86 -1.55 0.35
N ASP A 103 7.34 -2.72 0.74
CA ASP A 103 7.25 -3.12 2.16
C ASP A 103 8.65 -3.25 2.77
N VAL A 104 9.55 -3.86 2.03
CA VAL A 104 10.99 -3.88 2.30
C VAL A 104 11.70 -3.19 1.15
N GLY A 105 12.58 -2.24 1.48
CA GLY A 105 13.35 -1.51 0.47
C GLY A 105 14.53 -2.29 -0.09
N PHE A 106 15.21 -1.68 -1.04
CA PHE A 106 16.47 -2.15 -1.62
C PHE A 106 17.66 -1.46 -0.92
N THR A 107 18.33 -0.52 -1.59
CA THR A 107 19.52 0.16 -1.06
C THR A 107 19.44 1.69 -1.05
N GLY A 108 18.33 2.26 -1.47
CA GLY A 108 18.15 3.70 -1.68
C GLY A 108 18.39 4.13 -3.13
N LEU A 109 19.42 3.64 -3.78
CA LEU A 109 19.69 3.93 -5.19
C LEU A 109 18.61 3.36 -6.12
N GLN A 110 18.19 2.12 -5.93
CA GLN A 110 17.15 1.50 -6.74
C GLN A 110 15.82 2.23 -6.58
N GLU A 111 15.45 2.64 -5.37
CA GLU A 111 14.25 3.44 -5.13
C GLU A 111 14.31 4.76 -5.89
N SER A 112 15.45 5.45 -5.84
CA SER A 112 15.64 6.69 -6.61
C SER A 112 15.47 6.43 -8.11
N ILE A 113 16.12 5.41 -8.68
CA ILE A 113 15.97 5.03 -10.09
C ILE A 113 14.51 4.73 -10.43
N MET A 114 13.82 3.93 -9.61
CA MET A 114 12.40 3.60 -9.82
C MET A 114 11.51 4.85 -9.89
N THR A 115 11.84 5.96 -9.22
CA THR A 115 11.03 7.18 -9.33
C THR A 115 11.04 7.84 -10.70
N PHE A 116 11.99 7.48 -11.57
CA PHE A 116 12.09 7.95 -12.96
C PHE A 116 11.50 6.97 -13.99
N ASN A 117 10.74 5.96 -13.54
CA ASN A 117 10.14 4.96 -14.42
C ASN A 117 9.29 5.58 -15.54
N ARG A 118 9.29 4.94 -16.71
CA ARG A 118 8.60 5.41 -17.93
C ARG A 118 7.08 5.32 -17.82
N GLU A 119 6.58 4.43 -16.97
CA GLU A 119 5.16 4.16 -16.73
C GLU A 119 4.50 5.20 -15.84
N ASN A 120 5.29 6.14 -15.30
CA ASN A 120 4.86 7.18 -14.35
C ASN A 120 4.18 6.59 -13.09
N LEU A 121 4.67 5.43 -12.63
CA LEU A 121 4.23 4.81 -11.40
C LEU A 121 4.78 5.57 -10.18
N LYS A 122 3.96 5.67 -9.14
CA LYS A 122 4.40 6.16 -7.84
C LYS A 122 5.17 5.06 -7.11
N ILE A 123 6.22 5.46 -6.41
CA ILE A 123 7.02 4.59 -5.55
C ILE A 123 6.71 4.98 -4.12
N GLU A 124 6.08 4.07 -3.40
CA GLU A 124 5.67 4.29 -2.02
C GLU A 124 6.59 3.51 -1.08
N ILE A 125 7.21 4.23 -0.15
CA ILE A 125 8.24 3.70 0.75
C ILE A 125 7.62 3.45 2.12
N ASN A 126 7.95 2.30 2.72
CA ASN A 126 7.60 2.02 4.12
C ASN A 126 8.30 3.05 5.03
N MET A 127 7.50 3.83 5.76
CA MET A 127 7.97 4.88 6.65
C MET A 127 7.78 4.54 8.15
N SER A 128 7.44 3.30 8.48
CA SER A 128 7.18 2.88 9.86
C SER A 128 8.44 2.52 10.66
N ASN A 129 9.57 3.04 10.25
CA ASN A 129 10.85 2.86 10.95
C ASN A 129 11.56 4.20 11.08
N ASP A 130 12.30 4.35 12.15
CA ASP A 130 13.11 5.54 12.42
C ASP A 130 14.56 5.29 11.96
N THR A 131 14.70 4.97 10.68
CA THR A 131 16.00 4.84 10.01
C THR A 131 16.22 6.03 9.09
N HIS A 132 17.46 6.30 8.75
CA HIS A 132 17.80 7.32 7.75
C HIS A 132 17.61 6.84 6.31
N TYR A 133 16.74 5.85 6.09
CA TYR A 133 16.53 5.26 4.78
C TYR A 133 16.01 6.26 3.74
N ILE A 134 15.05 7.09 4.14
CA ILE A 134 14.56 8.14 3.24
C ILE A 134 15.66 9.17 2.91
N ASP A 135 16.52 9.49 3.87
CA ASP A 135 17.66 10.40 3.64
C ASP A 135 18.61 9.80 2.59
N THR A 136 18.90 8.49 2.69
CA THR A 136 19.69 7.76 1.69
C THR A 136 19.08 7.81 0.30
N ILE A 137 17.75 7.62 0.19
CA ILE A 137 17.04 7.73 -1.10
C ILE A 137 17.18 9.15 -1.65
N MET A 138 17.02 10.16 -0.79
CA MET A 138 17.11 11.58 -1.17
C MET A 138 18.51 12.00 -1.62
N ASP A 139 19.58 11.41 -1.07
CA ASP A 139 20.96 11.62 -1.50
C ASP A 139 21.20 11.23 -2.97
N TYR A 140 20.40 10.26 -3.49
CA TYR A 140 20.41 9.88 -4.91
C TYR A 140 19.47 10.72 -5.79
N CYS A 141 18.97 11.87 -5.30
CA CYS A 141 18.17 12.84 -6.07
C CYS A 141 16.94 12.23 -6.79
N PRO A 142 16.02 11.57 -6.09
CA PRO A 142 14.83 10.96 -6.71
C PRO A 142 13.89 11.99 -7.31
N ASN A 143 13.04 11.55 -8.25
CA ASN A 143 11.89 12.34 -8.67
C ASN A 143 10.83 12.37 -7.55
N LYS A 144 10.84 13.41 -6.72
CA LYS A 144 9.93 13.55 -5.58
C LYS A 144 8.43 13.49 -5.96
N ASN A 145 8.08 13.87 -7.19
CA ASN A 145 6.68 13.81 -7.65
C ASN A 145 6.16 12.38 -7.69
N ASN A 146 7.06 11.41 -7.84
CA ASN A 146 6.74 9.99 -7.86
C ASN A 146 7.07 9.26 -6.56
N LEU A 147 7.47 9.98 -5.50
CA LEU A 147 7.85 9.41 -4.21
C LEU A 147 6.77 9.70 -3.14
N ILE A 148 6.38 8.69 -2.38
CA ILE A 148 5.37 8.78 -1.33
C ILE A 148 5.84 7.96 -0.12
N GLY A 149 5.53 8.41 1.10
CA GLY A 149 5.67 7.62 2.32
C GLY A 149 4.37 6.93 2.70
N CYS A 150 4.46 5.69 3.19
CA CYS A 150 3.29 4.99 3.73
C CYS A 150 3.66 4.20 4.97
N HIS A 151 2.95 4.43 6.06
CA HIS A 151 3.08 3.62 7.25
C HIS A 151 2.61 2.18 7.03
N ASN A 152 3.11 1.27 7.85
CA ASN A 152 2.60 -0.09 7.94
C ASN A 152 1.26 -0.14 8.69
N PHE A 153 0.58 -1.27 8.55
CA PHE A 153 -0.50 -1.71 9.42
C PHE A 153 -0.07 -2.93 10.23
N TYR A 154 -0.68 -3.12 11.39
CA TYR A 154 -0.19 -4.09 12.38
C TYR A 154 -1.31 -5.03 12.83
N PRO A 155 -1.21 -6.37 12.56
CA PRO A 155 -2.30 -7.32 12.76
C PRO A 155 -2.50 -7.75 14.22
N HIS A 156 -1.50 -7.55 15.08
CA HIS A 156 -1.55 -8.02 16.47
C HIS A 156 -1.64 -6.87 17.47
N ILE A 157 -2.35 -7.09 18.58
CA ILE A 157 -2.43 -6.15 19.69
C ILE A 157 -1.02 -5.85 20.21
N TYR A 158 -0.77 -4.60 20.54
CA TYR A 158 0.50 -4.05 21.04
C TYR A 158 1.65 -4.03 20.02
N THR A 159 1.37 -4.24 18.74
CA THR A 159 2.39 -4.15 17.68
C THR A 159 2.29 -2.89 16.83
N GLY A 160 1.18 -2.15 16.91
CA GLY A 160 1.02 -0.88 16.21
C GLY A 160 1.92 0.22 16.77
N LEU A 161 2.10 1.29 15.99
CA LEU A 161 2.97 2.39 16.38
C LEU A 161 2.38 3.18 17.55
N GLY A 162 3.25 3.61 18.49
CA GLY A 162 2.94 4.68 19.42
C GLY A 162 2.90 6.04 18.71
N LEU A 163 2.12 6.99 19.24
CA LEU A 163 1.88 8.28 18.58
C LEU A 163 3.17 9.09 18.36
N GLU A 164 4.05 9.15 19.35
CA GLU A 164 5.32 9.91 19.25
C GLU A 164 6.24 9.32 18.19
N PHE A 165 6.36 7.99 18.16
CA PHE A 165 7.16 7.30 17.15
C PHE A 165 6.58 7.48 15.75
N PHE A 166 5.24 7.41 15.61
CA PHE A 166 4.55 7.71 14.37
C PHE A 166 4.87 9.12 13.86
N ARG A 167 4.81 10.14 14.74
CA ARG A 167 5.15 11.52 14.39
C ARG A 167 6.59 11.65 13.91
N LYS A 168 7.53 11.09 14.66
CA LYS A 168 8.95 11.09 14.30
C LYS A 168 9.20 10.45 12.92
N CYS A 169 8.62 9.29 12.66
CA CYS A 169 8.70 8.65 11.36
C CYS A 169 8.07 9.49 10.24
N THR A 170 6.94 10.16 10.52
CA THR A 170 6.26 11.04 9.57
C THR A 170 7.12 12.26 9.24
N GLU A 171 7.72 12.90 10.23
CA GLU A 171 8.60 14.07 10.07
C GLU A 171 9.80 13.77 9.17
N ASN A 172 10.35 12.54 9.22
CA ASN A 172 11.45 12.14 8.33
C ASN A 172 11.08 12.26 6.84
N PHE A 173 9.80 12.08 6.49
CA PHE A 173 9.31 12.21 5.11
C PHE A 173 8.80 13.62 4.80
N THR A 174 8.05 14.21 5.70
CA THR A 174 7.45 15.53 5.48
C THR A 174 8.47 16.65 5.42
N LYS A 175 9.66 16.53 6.06
CA LYS A 175 10.78 17.47 5.91
C LYS A 175 11.23 17.64 4.45
N TYR A 176 11.00 16.64 3.60
CA TYR A 176 11.28 16.69 2.17
C TYR A 176 10.08 17.13 1.32
N GLY A 177 8.94 17.46 1.94
CA GLY A 177 7.71 17.82 1.26
C GLY A 177 6.99 16.61 0.63
N LEU A 178 7.30 15.39 1.07
CA LEU A 178 6.68 14.17 0.56
C LEU A 178 5.28 13.97 1.15
N ARG A 179 4.39 13.44 0.32
CA ARG A 179 3.06 13.00 0.78
C ARG A 179 3.19 11.73 1.60
N THR A 180 2.30 11.55 2.56
CA THR A 180 2.27 10.40 3.45
C THR A 180 0.91 9.72 3.46
N ALA A 181 0.89 8.45 3.85
CA ALA A 181 -0.32 7.65 4.03
C ALA A 181 -0.22 6.81 5.30
N ALA A 182 -1.37 6.45 5.86
CA ALA A 182 -1.48 5.57 7.02
C ALA A 182 -2.77 4.76 6.95
N PHE A 183 -2.87 3.69 7.74
CA PHE A 183 -4.02 2.79 7.77
C PHE A 183 -4.87 3.00 9.01
N ILE A 184 -6.17 3.02 8.78
CA ILE A 184 -7.20 2.88 9.82
C ILE A 184 -7.84 1.50 9.69
N THR A 185 -8.41 0.99 10.77
CA THR A 185 -8.96 -0.36 10.82
C THR A 185 -10.45 -0.38 11.04
N SER A 186 -11.15 -1.23 10.27
CA SER A 186 -12.56 -1.53 10.48
C SER A 186 -12.73 -2.55 11.62
N GLN A 187 -13.76 -2.38 12.47
CA GLN A 187 -14.21 -3.38 13.44
C GLN A 187 -15.35 -4.27 12.90
N ALA A 188 -15.62 -4.24 11.61
CA ALA A 188 -16.64 -5.10 11.00
C ALA A 188 -16.23 -6.58 11.14
N LYS A 189 -17.19 -7.44 11.55
CA LYS A 189 -16.95 -8.87 11.83
C LYS A 189 -16.37 -9.67 10.65
N ASN A 190 -16.61 -9.21 9.42
CA ASN A 190 -16.17 -9.87 8.19
C ASN A 190 -14.98 -9.14 7.53
N SER A 191 -14.26 -8.31 8.27
CA SER A 191 -13.03 -7.69 7.77
C SER A 191 -11.95 -8.74 7.59
N PHE A 192 -11.20 -8.63 6.50
CA PHE A 192 -10.06 -9.50 6.24
C PHE A 192 -8.89 -8.69 5.66
N GLY A 193 -7.70 -9.26 5.78
CA GLY A 193 -6.45 -8.69 5.32
C GLY A 193 -5.56 -9.75 4.69
N PRO A 194 -4.28 -9.48 4.46
CA PRO A 194 -3.33 -10.47 3.94
C PRO A 194 -3.11 -11.64 4.92
N TRP A 195 -3.33 -11.40 6.21
CA TRP A 195 -3.31 -12.40 7.28
C TRP A 195 -4.70 -12.56 7.90
N PRO A 196 -4.94 -13.61 8.73
CA PRO A 196 -6.13 -13.68 9.57
C PRO A 196 -6.24 -12.42 10.44
N VAL A 197 -7.35 -11.69 10.30
CA VAL A 197 -7.57 -10.42 11.00
C VAL A 197 -8.60 -10.62 12.10
N SER A 198 -8.14 -10.84 13.31
CA SER A 198 -8.99 -10.92 14.50
C SER A 198 -8.90 -9.67 15.40
N GLN A 199 -7.84 -8.87 15.22
CA GLN A 199 -7.50 -7.76 16.10
C GLN A 199 -7.35 -6.42 15.38
N GLY A 200 -7.83 -6.34 14.12
CA GLY A 200 -7.70 -5.17 13.27
C GLY A 200 -6.32 -4.99 12.64
N LEU A 201 -6.19 -3.95 11.82
CA LEU A 201 -4.98 -3.63 11.04
C LEU A 201 -4.69 -2.11 11.07
N PRO A 202 -4.61 -1.45 12.24
CA PRO A 202 -4.30 -0.03 12.29
C PRO A 202 -2.81 0.26 12.11
N THR A 203 -2.45 1.46 11.74
CA THR A 203 -1.07 1.99 11.88
C THR A 203 -0.78 2.34 13.34
N LEU A 204 -1.64 3.15 13.98
CA LEU A 204 -1.50 3.53 15.37
C LEU A 204 -2.15 2.51 16.30
N GLU A 205 -1.41 2.06 17.33
CA GLU A 205 -1.97 1.11 18.31
C GLU A 205 -3.22 1.66 19.01
N MET A 206 -3.19 2.93 19.38
CA MET A 206 -4.33 3.58 20.02
C MET A 206 -5.62 3.62 19.18
N HIS A 207 -5.52 3.40 17.87
CA HIS A 207 -6.69 3.35 16.97
C HIS A 207 -7.40 2.00 16.96
N ARG A 208 -6.76 0.94 17.43
CA ARG A 208 -7.20 -0.46 17.24
C ARG A 208 -8.66 -0.70 17.62
N ASN A 209 -9.10 -0.15 18.73
CA ASN A 209 -10.45 -0.34 19.25
C ASN A 209 -11.35 0.91 19.13
N LEU A 210 -10.87 1.95 18.46
CA LEU A 210 -11.67 3.17 18.26
C LEU A 210 -12.60 3.02 17.04
N PRO A 211 -13.78 3.67 17.07
CA PRO A 211 -14.63 3.76 15.89
C PRO A 211 -13.88 4.34 14.69
N LEU A 212 -14.14 3.81 13.49
CA LEU A 212 -13.43 4.18 12.26
C LEU A 212 -13.39 5.70 12.02
N ILE A 213 -14.52 6.39 12.27
CA ILE A 213 -14.61 7.85 12.11
C ILE A 213 -13.69 8.62 13.08
N VAL A 214 -13.47 8.09 14.28
CA VAL A 214 -12.56 8.69 15.27
C VAL A 214 -11.11 8.54 14.82
N GLN A 215 -10.74 7.36 14.36
CA GLN A 215 -9.41 7.11 13.79
C GLN A 215 -9.11 8.07 12.63
N PHE A 216 -10.06 8.23 11.71
CA PHE A 216 -9.96 9.14 10.57
C PHE A 216 -9.79 10.60 11.03
N LYS A 217 -10.67 11.08 11.91
CA LYS A 217 -10.59 12.47 12.43
C LYS A 217 -9.28 12.73 13.16
N HIS A 218 -8.75 11.73 13.88
CA HIS A 218 -7.48 11.86 14.56
C HIS A 218 -6.33 12.05 13.57
N PHE A 219 -6.25 11.25 12.50
CA PHE A 219 -5.24 11.48 11.47
C PHE A 219 -5.37 12.84 10.78
N VAL A 220 -6.60 13.30 10.55
CA VAL A 220 -6.84 14.65 10.01
C VAL A 220 -6.33 15.75 10.94
N ALA A 221 -6.41 15.54 12.26
CA ALA A 221 -5.95 16.51 13.25
C ALA A 221 -4.42 16.46 13.49
N LEU A 222 -3.73 15.40 13.03
CA LEU A 222 -2.28 15.25 13.15
C LEU A 222 -1.50 15.91 11.99
N GLU A 223 -2.16 16.31 10.92
CA GLU A 223 -1.58 17.06 9.79
C GLU A 223 -1.50 18.56 10.11
#